data_f430106cf6a550cc42e5666d9a2273d2
#
_entry.id   f430106cf6a550cc42e5666d9a2273d2
#
_cell.length_a   1.000
_cell.length_b   1.000
_cell.length_c   1.000
_cell.angle_alpha   90.00
_cell.angle_beta   90.00
_cell.angle_gamma   90.00
#
_symmetry.space_group_name_H-M   'P 1'
#
loop_
_entity.id
_entity.type
_entity.pdbx_description
1 polymer ?
#
loop_
_entity_poly.entity_id
_entity_poly.type
_entity_poly.pdbx_seq_one_letter_code
_entity_poly.pdbx_strand_id
1 'polypeptide(L)'
;MQVSDLFIREMPSDCLPREWLLAIGEKALSNQELLAILLRTGSKEADVMTVAATLLKQFKQLSYLQQATLNELMAIKGIGQVKAIELRAAIELGCRIYQSSQIKFGKVTSSQQVAQRLLQEMKGLQQEHLICIYLNTKNDIIQQKTIFKGSLNQSIAHPREIFREAVKYSSARILLAHNHPSGNPTPSPQDIQFTKRMEECGEMMGIQLLDHIIVGDSGYISLREENFFASE
;
A
#
# COMPACT_ATOMS: atom_id res chain seq x y z
N MET A 1 -20.77 4.36 29.27
CA MET A 1 -20.07 5.66 29.37
C MET A 1 -18.60 5.32 29.56
N GLN A 2 -17.78 5.49 28.53
CA GLN A 2 -16.34 5.16 28.61
C GLN A 2 -15.61 6.27 29.37
N VAL A 3 -14.63 5.91 30.17
CA VAL A 3 -13.83 6.82 31.01
C VAL A 3 -13.14 7.93 30.18
N SER A 4 -12.99 7.74 28.86
CA SER A 4 -12.43 8.72 27.91
C SER A 4 -13.29 9.99 27.72
N ASP A 5 -14.62 9.89 27.88
CA ASP A 5 -15.50 11.03 27.58
C ASP A 5 -15.54 12.08 28.70
N LEU A 6 -15.12 11.72 29.90
CA LEU A 6 -15.04 12.64 31.05
C LEU A 6 -13.77 13.50 31.04
N PHE A 7 -12.63 12.94 30.56
CA PHE A 7 -11.36 13.67 30.51
C PHE A 7 -11.32 14.77 29.45
N ILE A 8 -12.07 14.62 28.35
CA ILE A 8 -12.09 15.62 27.24
C ILE A 8 -12.79 16.92 27.66
N ARG A 9 -13.66 16.91 28.67
CA ARG A 9 -14.39 18.12 29.15
C ARG A 9 -13.65 18.96 30.17
N GLU A 10 -12.60 18.44 30.79
CA GLU A 10 -11.90 19.13 31.90
C GLU A 10 -10.46 19.60 31.56
N MET A 11 -9.97 19.32 30.33
CA MET A 11 -8.65 19.80 29.93
C MET A 11 -8.72 21.25 29.45
N PRO A 12 -7.76 22.12 29.91
CA PRO A 12 -7.67 23.49 29.42
C PRO A 12 -7.49 23.52 27.90
N SER A 13 -8.13 24.52 27.25
CA SER A 13 -8.03 24.77 25.82
C SER A 13 -6.61 25.01 25.29
N ASP A 14 -5.67 25.21 26.19
CA ASP A 14 -4.26 25.54 25.92
C ASP A 14 -3.31 24.32 25.96
N CYS A 15 -3.83 23.11 26.19
CA CYS A 15 -2.98 21.91 26.16
C CYS A 15 -2.42 21.65 24.76
N LEU A 16 -1.09 21.46 24.68
CA LEU A 16 -0.40 21.19 23.43
C LEU A 16 -0.69 19.77 22.95
N PRO A 17 -0.70 19.50 21.64
CA PRO A 17 -1.00 18.18 21.09
C PRO A 17 -0.16 17.04 21.68
N ARG A 18 1.07 17.32 22.13
CA ARG A 18 1.94 16.34 22.80
C ARG A 18 1.41 15.91 24.16
N GLU A 19 0.85 16.84 24.91
CA GLU A 19 0.26 16.59 26.23
C GLU A 19 -1.02 15.76 26.08
N TRP A 20 -1.80 16.04 25.04
CA TRP A 20 -2.97 15.23 24.67
C TRP A 20 -2.58 13.81 24.31
N LEU A 21 -1.52 13.62 23.52
CA LEU A 21 -1.05 12.29 23.19
C LEU A 21 -0.66 11.49 24.45
N LEU A 22 0.00 12.14 25.42
CA LEU A 22 0.37 11.52 26.69
C LEU A 22 -0.85 11.21 27.57
N ALA A 23 -1.88 12.06 27.55
CA ALA A 23 -3.04 11.91 28.42
C ALA A 23 -4.08 10.93 27.89
N ILE A 24 -4.37 10.94 26.60
CA ILE A 24 -5.47 10.18 25.98
C ILE A 24 -5.05 9.23 24.87
N GLY A 25 -3.77 9.19 24.51
CA GLY A 25 -3.19 8.33 23.50
C GLY A 25 -3.39 8.82 22.06
N GLU A 26 -2.62 8.22 21.14
CA GLU A 26 -2.56 8.63 19.73
C GLU A 26 -3.87 8.44 18.96
N LYS A 27 -4.70 7.47 19.35
CA LYS A 27 -5.96 7.15 18.65
C LYS A 27 -7.05 8.21 18.82
N ALA A 28 -6.94 9.03 19.84
CA ALA A 28 -7.89 10.09 20.12
C ALA A 28 -7.55 11.40 19.42
N LEU A 29 -6.33 11.53 18.88
CA LEU A 29 -5.88 12.73 18.20
C LEU A 29 -6.37 12.80 16.76
N SER A 30 -6.70 14.01 16.31
CA SER A 30 -6.98 14.31 14.91
C SER A 30 -5.70 14.26 14.05
N ASN A 31 -5.86 14.13 12.74
CA ASN A 31 -4.74 14.19 11.80
C ASN A 31 -3.95 15.50 11.89
N GLN A 32 -4.63 16.61 12.21
CA GLN A 32 -4.01 17.93 12.39
C GLN A 32 -3.09 17.93 13.62
N GLU A 33 -3.53 17.37 14.73
CA GLU A 33 -2.75 17.28 15.97
C GLU A 33 -1.55 16.35 15.81
N LEU A 34 -1.72 15.20 15.15
CA LEU A 34 -0.61 14.30 14.85
C LEU A 34 0.43 14.96 13.96
N LEU A 35 0.01 15.71 12.93
CA LEU A 35 0.92 16.49 12.08
C LEU A 35 1.60 17.62 12.85
N ALA A 36 0.88 18.30 13.75
CA ALA A 36 1.47 19.34 14.60
C ALA A 36 2.57 18.77 15.51
N ILE A 37 2.39 17.56 16.04
CA ILE A 37 3.44 16.88 16.81
C ILE A 37 4.69 16.63 15.98
N LEU A 38 4.53 16.14 14.74
CA LEU A 38 5.64 15.88 13.82
C LEU A 38 6.35 17.17 13.38
N LEU A 39 5.59 18.23 13.09
CA LEU A 39 6.13 19.53 12.68
C LEU A 39 6.81 20.27 13.83
N ARG A 40 6.53 19.94 15.08
CA ARG A 40 7.10 20.46 16.33
C ARG A 40 6.87 21.95 16.59
N THR A 41 7.09 22.80 15.62
CA THR A 41 7.01 24.27 15.73
C THR A 41 6.30 24.86 14.52
N GLY A 42 5.68 26.00 14.68
CA GLY A 42 5.14 26.80 13.57
C GLY A 42 6.24 27.52 12.77
N SER A 43 5.87 28.66 12.24
CA SER A 43 6.75 29.64 11.58
C SER A 43 6.69 30.96 12.34
N LYS A 44 7.40 31.99 11.85
CA LYS A 44 7.29 33.35 12.42
C LYS A 44 5.88 33.95 12.27
N GLU A 45 5.08 33.44 11.34
CA GLU A 45 3.80 34.03 10.92
C GLU A 45 2.58 33.15 11.27
N ALA A 46 2.80 31.89 11.59
CA ALA A 46 1.72 30.94 11.89
C ALA A 46 2.18 29.92 12.94
N ASP A 47 1.29 29.62 13.88
CA ASP A 47 1.51 28.53 14.84
C ASP A 47 1.51 27.16 14.15
N VAL A 48 1.93 26.13 14.88
CA VAL A 48 2.09 24.78 14.33
C VAL A 48 0.76 24.14 13.92
N MET A 49 -0.33 24.45 14.61
CA MET A 49 -1.67 23.94 14.27
C MET A 49 -2.17 24.53 12.96
N THR A 50 -1.93 25.81 12.73
CA THR A 50 -2.23 26.51 11.47
C THR A 50 -1.42 25.94 10.30
N VAL A 51 -0.13 25.66 10.50
CA VAL A 51 0.72 25.02 9.47
C VAL A 51 0.19 23.62 9.15
N ALA A 52 -0.16 22.83 10.16
CA ALA A 52 -0.73 21.49 9.98
C ALA A 52 -2.09 21.52 9.25
N ALA A 53 -2.97 22.48 9.59
CA ALA A 53 -4.24 22.68 8.89
C ALA A 53 -4.04 23.06 7.41
N THR A 54 -3.07 23.94 7.13
CA THR A 54 -2.73 24.36 5.77
C THR A 54 -2.24 23.18 4.94
N LEU A 55 -1.42 22.30 5.51
CA LEU A 55 -0.93 21.08 4.89
C LEU A 55 -2.08 20.14 4.54
N LEU A 56 -3.01 19.87 5.46
CA LEU A 56 -4.18 19.03 5.21
C LEU A 56 -5.11 19.62 4.15
N LYS A 57 -5.28 20.95 4.14
CA LYS A 57 -6.08 21.64 3.13
C LYS A 57 -5.47 21.51 1.74
N GLN A 58 -4.13 21.60 1.64
CA GLN A 58 -3.40 21.45 0.36
C GLN A 58 -3.57 20.07 -0.24
N PHE A 59 -3.42 19.03 0.56
CA PHE A 59 -3.45 17.65 0.07
C PHE A 59 -4.84 16.99 0.15
N LYS A 60 -5.85 17.63 0.73
CA LYS A 60 -7.25 17.17 0.84
C LYS A 60 -7.45 15.77 1.45
N GLN A 61 -6.61 14.81 1.12
CA GLN A 61 -6.62 13.42 1.62
C GLN A 61 -5.22 12.99 2.06
N LEU A 62 -5.13 12.14 3.07
CA LEU A 62 -3.84 11.60 3.56
C LEU A 62 -3.10 10.79 2.49
N SER A 63 -3.83 10.17 1.55
CA SER A 63 -3.23 9.44 0.41
C SER A 63 -2.42 10.36 -0.51
N TYR A 64 -2.88 11.61 -0.74
CA TYR A 64 -2.12 12.58 -1.53
C TYR A 64 -0.90 13.10 -0.77
N LEU A 65 -1.00 13.25 0.55
CA LEU A 65 0.15 13.58 1.39
C LEU A 65 1.23 12.49 1.35
N GLN A 66 0.82 11.22 1.26
CA GLN A 66 1.74 10.10 1.09
C GLN A 66 2.57 10.20 -0.20
N GLN A 67 2.01 10.73 -1.28
CA GLN A 67 2.67 10.88 -2.58
C GLN A 67 3.41 12.23 -2.75
N ALA A 68 3.24 13.15 -1.80
CA ALA A 68 3.80 14.49 -1.88
C ALA A 68 5.32 14.47 -2.04
N THR A 69 5.82 15.25 -2.98
CA THR A 69 7.26 15.48 -3.17
C THR A 69 7.81 16.46 -2.13
N LEU A 70 9.13 16.46 -1.93
CA LEU A 70 9.78 17.44 -1.06
C LEU A 70 9.49 18.88 -1.50
N ASN A 71 9.48 19.14 -2.82
CA ASN A 71 9.21 20.48 -3.34
C ASN A 71 7.77 20.94 -3.06
N GLU A 72 6.78 20.08 -3.20
CA GLU A 72 5.39 20.38 -2.85
C GLU A 72 5.22 20.65 -1.37
N LEU A 73 5.88 19.90 -0.49
CA LEU A 73 5.87 20.14 0.94
C LEU A 73 6.54 21.49 1.29
N MET A 74 7.69 21.78 0.70
CA MET A 74 8.42 23.04 0.92
C MET A 74 7.71 24.26 0.36
N ALA A 75 6.79 24.11 -0.60
CA ALA A 75 5.95 25.19 -1.10
C ALA A 75 4.94 25.69 -0.04
N ILE A 76 4.70 24.92 1.01
CA ILE A 76 3.80 25.30 2.11
C ILE A 76 4.53 26.23 3.08
N LYS A 77 3.98 27.41 3.30
CA LYS A 77 4.54 28.40 4.24
C LYS A 77 4.64 27.80 5.64
N GLY A 78 5.83 27.84 6.22
CA GLY A 78 6.13 27.23 7.53
C GLY A 78 6.71 25.83 7.48
N ILE A 79 6.84 25.22 6.29
CA ILE A 79 7.51 23.94 6.06
C ILE A 79 8.80 24.20 5.29
N GLY A 80 9.92 24.26 6.01
CA GLY A 80 11.25 24.31 5.42
C GLY A 80 11.78 22.91 5.08
N GLN A 81 12.98 22.86 4.51
CA GLN A 81 13.62 21.61 4.07
C GLN A 81 13.67 20.54 5.18
N VAL A 82 14.04 20.90 6.41
CA VAL A 82 14.14 19.94 7.53
C VAL A 82 12.78 19.30 7.83
N LYS A 83 11.72 20.11 7.98
CA LYS A 83 10.37 19.62 8.25
C LYS A 83 9.83 18.74 7.10
N ALA A 84 10.11 19.12 5.85
CA ALA A 84 9.72 18.33 4.68
C ALA A 84 10.40 16.95 4.67
N ILE A 85 11.69 16.88 4.99
CA ILE A 85 12.44 15.63 5.10
C ILE A 85 11.89 14.77 6.25
N GLU A 86 11.66 15.35 7.43
CA GLU A 86 11.13 14.63 8.58
C GLU A 86 9.74 14.04 8.30
N LEU A 87 8.84 14.80 7.67
CA LEU A 87 7.53 14.33 7.25
C LEU A 87 7.64 13.17 6.25
N ARG A 88 8.49 13.31 5.21
CA ARG A 88 8.71 12.24 4.24
C ARG A 88 9.26 10.97 4.88
N ALA A 89 10.22 11.11 5.79
CA ALA A 89 10.78 9.99 6.52
C ALA A 89 9.74 9.30 7.41
N ALA A 90 8.91 10.08 8.13
CA ALA A 90 7.86 9.54 8.97
C ALA A 90 6.79 8.79 8.15
N ILE A 91 6.36 9.36 7.02
CA ILE A 91 5.41 8.73 6.10
C ILE A 91 5.98 7.41 5.55
N GLU A 92 7.21 7.42 5.05
CA GLU A 92 7.86 6.22 4.50
C GLU A 92 8.02 5.14 5.56
N LEU A 93 8.43 5.51 6.78
CA LEU A 93 8.56 4.56 7.90
C LEU A 93 7.20 3.95 8.26
N GLY A 94 6.13 4.76 8.32
CA GLY A 94 4.77 4.28 8.54
C GLY A 94 4.31 3.30 7.46
N CYS A 95 4.61 3.58 6.19
CA CYS A 95 4.33 2.66 5.08
C CYS A 95 5.08 1.32 5.24
N ARG A 96 6.37 1.36 5.59
CA ARG A 96 7.16 0.13 5.84
C ARG A 96 6.66 -0.68 7.02
N ILE A 97 6.29 -0.03 8.12
CA ILE A 97 5.68 -0.69 9.29
C ILE A 97 4.38 -1.36 8.86
N TYR A 98 3.49 -0.65 8.17
CA TYR A 98 2.24 -1.21 7.67
C TYR A 98 2.47 -2.41 6.75
N GLN A 99 3.35 -2.28 5.75
CA GLN A 99 3.71 -3.37 4.84
C GLN A 99 4.32 -4.56 5.59
N SER A 100 5.22 -4.33 6.54
CA SER A 100 5.86 -5.40 7.31
C SER A 100 4.86 -6.16 8.19
N SER A 101 3.85 -5.50 8.72
CA SER A 101 2.80 -6.14 9.51
C SER A 101 1.84 -6.96 8.63
N GLN A 102 1.59 -6.54 7.40
CA GLN A 102 0.72 -7.24 6.45
C GLN A 102 1.39 -8.50 5.87
N ILE A 103 2.69 -8.43 5.56
CA ILE A 103 3.43 -9.52 4.90
C ILE A 103 3.74 -10.69 5.85
N LYS A 104 3.92 -10.44 7.14
CA LYS A 104 4.43 -11.47 8.08
C LYS A 104 3.40 -12.48 8.59
N PHE A 105 2.10 -12.24 8.43
CA PHE A 105 1.09 -13.07 9.11
C PHE A 105 -0.21 -13.27 8.33
N GLY A 106 -0.14 -13.40 7.00
CA GLY A 106 -1.32 -13.65 6.19
C GLY A 106 -1.34 -15.03 5.55
N LYS A 107 -2.46 -15.73 5.65
CA LYS A 107 -2.78 -16.92 4.86
C LYS A 107 -3.70 -16.49 3.72
N VAL A 108 -3.43 -16.96 2.52
CA VAL A 108 -4.35 -16.81 1.39
C VAL A 108 -5.48 -17.81 1.56
N THR A 109 -6.69 -17.34 1.82
CA THR A 109 -7.88 -18.17 2.00
C THR A 109 -8.85 -18.06 0.83
N SER A 110 -8.81 -16.96 0.07
CA SER A 110 -9.60 -16.74 -1.14
C SER A 110 -8.99 -15.67 -2.02
N SER A 111 -9.31 -15.69 -3.32
CA SER A 111 -8.96 -14.63 -4.28
C SER A 111 -9.52 -13.28 -3.84
N GLN A 112 -10.74 -13.26 -3.34
CA GLN A 112 -11.40 -12.05 -2.84
C GLN A 112 -10.61 -11.36 -1.72
N GLN A 113 -10.13 -12.11 -0.72
CA GLN A 113 -9.34 -11.56 0.38
C GLN A 113 -8.06 -10.90 -0.12
N VAL A 114 -7.36 -11.57 -1.03
CA VAL A 114 -6.12 -11.04 -1.63
C VAL A 114 -6.42 -9.81 -2.48
N ALA A 115 -7.45 -9.87 -3.30
CA ALA A 115 -7.87 -8.78 -4.17
C ALA A 115 -8.23 -7.51 -3.39
N GLN A 116 -8.98 -7.61 -2.30
CA GLN A 116 -9.33 -6.45 -1.45
C GLN A 116 -8.09 -5.77 -0.87
N ARG A 117 -7.10 -6.55 -0.44
CA ARG A 117 -5.82 -6.02 0.03
C ARG A 117 -5.06 -5.32 -1.09
N LEU A 118 -4.97 -5.96 -2.26
CA LEU A 118 -4.25 -5.43 -3.42
C LEU A 118 -4.93 -4.19 -4.01
N LEU A 119 -6.27 -4.11 -3.97
CA LEU A 119 -7.01 -2.90 -4.34
C LEU A 119 -6.56 -1.67 -3.53
N GLN A 120 -6.32 -1.83 -2.24
CA GLN A 120 -5.82 -0.75 -1.38
C GLN A 120 -4.34 -0.45 -1.65
N GLU A 121 -3.52 -1.48 -1.84
CA GLU A 121 -2.08 -1.36 -2.04
C GLU A 121 -1.74 -0.72 -3.39
N MET A 122 -2.49 -1.06 -4.44
CA MET A 122 -2.25 -0.63 -5.82
C MET A 122 -3.05 0.62 -6.22
N LYS A 123 -3.88 1.14 -5.32
CA LYS A 123 -4.71 2.32 -5.59
C LYS A 123 -3.86 3.55 -5.92
N GLY A 124 -4.18 4.21 -7.04
CA GLY A 124 -3.52 5.45 -7.47
C GLY A 124 -2.16 5.24 -8.13
N LEU A 125 -1.74 4.00 -8.38
CA LEU A 125 -0.53 3.74 -9.16
C LEU A 125 -0.74 4.15 -10.61
N GLN A 126 0.10 5.05 -11.11
CA GLN A 126 0.04 5.58 -12.47
C GLN A 126 0.67 4.67 -13.52
N GLN A 127 1.40 3.64 -13.09
CA GLN A 127 2.04 2.65 -13.94
C GLN A 127 1.54 1.26 -13.57
N GLU A 128 1.61 0.33 -14.52
CA GLU A 128 1.36 -1.08 -14.24
C GLU A 128 2.44 -1.64 -13.33
N HIS A 129 2.04 -2.30 -12.26
CA HIS A 129 2.91 -3.03 -11.36
C HIS A 129 2.48 -4.49 -11.36
N LEU A 130 3.39 -5.39 -11.67
CA LEU A 130 3.19 -6.82 -11.48
C LEU A 130 3.77 -7.23 -10.13
N ILE A 131 2.93 -7.76 -9.27
CA ILE A 131 3.27 -8.31 -7.96
C ILE A 131 3.18 -9.83 -8.01
N CYS A 132 4.17 -10.51 -7.40
CA CYS A 132 4.10 -11.93 -7.11
C CYS A 132 4.08 -12.15 -5.60
N ILE A 133 3.12 -12.96 -5.15
CA ILE A 133 2.98 -13.43 -3.77
C ILE A 133 3.43 -14.88 -3.73
N TYR A 134 4.43 -15.18 -2.92
CA TYR A 134 5.06 -16.48 -2.75
C TYR A 134 4.48 -17.19 -1.54
N LEU A 135 4.06 -18.44 -1.69
CA LEU A 135 3.27 -19.18 -0.70
C LEU A 135 3.91 -20.54 -0.39
N ASN A 136 3.76 -20.97 0.86
CA ASN A 136 4.08 -22.34 1.26
C ASN A 136 2.92 -23.31 0.91
N THR A 137 3.10 -24.58 1.25
CA THR A 137 2.08 -25.64 1.03
C THR A 137 0.78 -25.41 1.81
N LYS A 138 0.79 -24.58 2.84
CA LYS A 138 -0.39 -24.22 3.65
C LYS A 138 -1.06 -22.93 3.21
N ASN A 139 -0.59 -22.32 2.09
CA ASN A 139 -0.99 -21.00 1.59
C ASN A 139 -0.65 -19.84 2.54
N ASP A 140 0.33 -20.02 3.45
CA ASP A 140 0.85 -18.88 4.21
C ASP A 140 1.78 -18.08 3.30
N ILE A 141 1.69 -16.77 3.40
CA ILE A 141 2.53 -15.87 2.59
C ILE A 141 3.96 -15.88 3.14
N ILE A 142 4.90 -16.35 2.31
CA ILE A 142 6.34 -16.32 2.61
C ILE A 142 6.91 -14.94 2.28
N GLN A 143 6.54 -14.40 1.10
CA GLN A 143 7.05 -13.14 0.59
C GLN A 143 6.10 -12.56 -0.44
N GLN A 144 6.14 -11.23 -0.59
CA GLN A 144 5.51 -10.50 -1.69
C GLN A 144 6.57 -9.62 -2.34
N LYS A 145 6.58 -9.56 -3.67
CA LYS A 145 7.57 -8.78 -4.41
C LYS A 145 6.95 -8.16 -5.66
N THR A 146 7.22 -6.87 -5.88
CA THR A 146 6.96 -6.25 -7.18
C THR A 146 8.02 -6.73 -8.15
N ILE A 147 7.61 -7.43 -9.19
CA ILE A 147 8.47 -8.03 -10.22
C ILE A 147 8.76 -7.03 -11.33
N PHE A 148 7.75 -6.23 -11.67
CA PHE A 148 7.81 -5.31 -12.80
C PHE A 148 7.06 -4.01 -12.47
N LYS A 149 7.56 -2.89 -13.04
CA LYS A 149 6.91 -1.57 -13.05
C LYS A 149 7.07 -0.97 -14.43
N GLY A 150 5.97 -0.53 -15.05
CA GLY A 150 5.98 0.11 -16.36
C GLY A 150 4.77 -0.29 -17.20
N SER A 151 4.82 -0.13 -18.53
CA SER A 151 3.78 -0.62 -19.44
C SER A 151 4.08 -2.05 -19.87
N LEU A 152 3.13 -2.94 -19.73
CA LEU A 152 3.21 -4.37 -20.14
C LEU A 152 3.54 -4.54 -21.65
N ASN A 153 3.35 -3.50 -22.47
CA ASN A 153 3.60 -3.56 -23.91
C ASN A 153 5.08 -3.65 -24.33
N GLN A 154 6.06 -3.43 -23.43
CA GLN A 154 7.49 -3.41 -23.81
C GLN A 154 8.42 -4.34 -23.03
N SER A 155 7.98 -4.95 -21.94
CA SER A 155 8.83 -5.92 -21.22
C SER A 155 7.95 -6.84 -20.41
N ILE A 156 7.49 -7.91 -21.03
CA ILE A 156 6.79 -9.00 -20.35
C ILE A 156 7.70 -9.47 -19.22
N ALA A 157 7.22 -9.40 -17.99
CA ALA A 157 7.94 -9.97 -16.85
C ALA A 157 8.28 -11.43 -17.19
N HIS A 158 9.57 -11.72 -17.33
CA HIS A 158 9.98 -13.04 -17.81
C HIS A 158 9.72 -14.07 -16.70
N PRO A 159 9.11 -15.24 -16.99
CA PRO A 159 8.85 -16.28 -16.00
C PRO A 159 10.06 -16.59 -15.11
N ARG A 160 11.28 -16.59 -15.68
CA ARG A 160 12.51 -16.83 -14.93
C ARG A 160 12.71 -15.89 -13.74
N GLU A 161 12.29 -14.61 -13.82
CA GLU A 161 12.45 -13.65 -12.70
C GLU A 161 11.52 -14.00 -11.54
N ILE A 162 10.31 -14.47 -11.87
CA ILE A 162 9.31 -14.89 -10.88
C ILE A 162 9.73 -16.22 -10.25
N PHE A 163 10.07 -17.21 -11.06
CA PHE A 163 10.41 -18.55 -10.56
C PHE A 163 11.79 -18.60 -9.89
N ARG A 164 12.75 -17.74 -10.28
CA ARG A 164 14.00 -17.59 -9.53
C ARG A 164 13.75 -17.22 -8.07
N GLU A 165 12.87 -16.28 -7.83
CA GLU A 165 12.51 -15.89 -6.46
C GLU A 165 11.67 -16.99 -5.78
N ALA A 166 10.78 -17.66 -6.50
CA ALA A 166 10.00 -18.77 -5.96
C ALA A 166 10.89 -19.92 -5.46
N VAL A 167 11.90 -20.30 -6.24
CA VAL A 167 12.91 -21.30 -5.82
C VAL A 167 13.72 -20.80 -4.62
N LYS A 168 14.19 -19.56 -4.64
CA LYS A 168 14.95 -18.95 -3.53
C LYS A 168 14.19 -18.99 -2.21
N TYR A 169 12.87 -18.77 -2.24
CA TYR A 169 12.02 -18.81 -1.05
C TYR A 169 11.45 -20.19 -0.75
N SER A 170 11.81 -21.23 -1.53
CA SER A 170 11.24 -22.58 -1.42
C SER A 170 9.71 -22.56 -1.45
N SER A 171 9.14 -21.75 -2.34
CA SER A 171 7.70 -21.59 -2.47
C SER A 171 7.07 -22.81 -3.15
N ALA A 172 5.97 -23.30 -2.58
CA ALA A 172 5.18 -24.36 -3.21
C ALA A 172 4.18 -23.80 -4.22
N ARG A 173 3.76 -22.54 -4.02
CA ARG A 173 2.76 -21.87 -4.85
C ARG A 173 3.08 -20.39 -5.03
N ILE A 174 2.54 -19.82 -6.10
CA ILE A 174 2.60 -18.38 -6.37
C ILE A 174 1.19 -17.86 -6.69
N LEU A 175 0.95 -16.59 -6.41
CA LEU A 175 -0.19 -15.83 -6.87
C LEU A 175 0.33 -14.55 -7.53
N LEU A 176 -0.18 -14.24 -8.71
CA LEU A 176 0.17 -13.04 -9.44
C LEU A 176 -0.92 -11.99 -9.31
N ALA A 177 -0.53 -10.74 -9.32
CA ALA A 177 -1.46 -9.63 -9.43
C ALA A 177 -0.84 -8.46 -10.17
N HIS A 178 -1.64 -7.75 -10.97
CA HIS A 178 -1.23 -6.48 -11.54
C HIS A 178 -2.38 -5.48 -11.56
N ASN A 179 -2.06 -4.19 -11.61
CA ASN A 179 -3.05 -3.14 -11.75
C ASN A 179 -3.12 -2.64 -13.20
N HIS A 180 -4.31 -2.26 -13.63
CA HIS A 180 -4.52 -1.48 -14.84
C HIS A 180 -4.68 0.00 -14.49
N PRO A 181 -3.75 0.89 -14.89
CA PRO A 181 -3.87 2.35 -14.66
C PRO A 181 -5.07 2.99 -15.34
N SER A 182 -5.66 2.30 -16.34
CA SER A 182 -6.93 2.72 -16.97
C SER A 182 -8.13 2.64 -16.04
N GLY A 183 -7.99 1.95 -14.88
CA GLY A 183 -9.06 1.69 -13.93
C GLY A 183 -9.98 0.52 -14.28
N ASN A 184 -9.88 -0.04 -15.50
CA ASN A 184 -10.68 -1.19 -15.94
C ASN A 184 -9.92 -2.51 -15.71
N PRO A 185 -10.41 -3.43 -14.84
CA PRO A 185 -9.73 -4.70 -14.55
C PRO A 185 -9.92 -5.79 -15.61
N THR A 186 -10.59 -5.49 -16.74
CA THR A 186 -10.81 -6.48 -17.80
C THR A 186 -9.46 -6.98 -18.36
N PRO A 187 -9.24 -8.30 -18.40
CA PRO A 187 -7.99 -8.87 -18.89
C PRO A 187 -7.77 -8.60 -20.36
N SER A 188 -6.56 -8.20 -20.72
CA SER A 188 -6.14 -8.14 -22.12
C SER A 188 -5.78 -9.55 -22.66
N PRO A 189 -5.73 -9.74 -23.98
CA PRO A 189 -5.23 -10.99 -24.56
C PRO A 189 -3.80 -11.31 -24.10
N GLN A 190 -2.98 -10.30 -23.84
CA GLN A 190 -1.61 -10.44 -23.34
C GLN A 190 -1.58 -10.96 -21.90
N ASP A 191 -2.49 -10.50 -21.04
CA ASP A 191 -2.61 -10.99 -19.66
C ASP A 191 -2.97 -12.46 -19.62
N ILE A 192 -3.92 -12.87 -20.48
CA ILE A 192 -4.34 -14.27 -20.59
C ILE A 192 -3.18 -15.14 -21.09
N GLN A 193 -2.48 -14.69 -22.14
CA GLN A 193 -1.33 -15.43 -22.68
C GLN A 193 -0.19 -15.54 -21.67
N PHE A 194 0.10 -14.44 -20.95
CA PHE A 194 1.10 -14.44 -19.89
C PHE A 194 0.72 -15.41 -18.76
N THR A 195 -0.55 -15.41 -18.34
CA THR A 195 -1.05 -16.31 -17.30
C THR A 195 -0.89 -17.78 -17.67
N LYS A 196 -1.28 -18.17 -18.88
CA LYS A 196 -1.10 -19.54 -19.40
C LYS A 196 0.37 -19.96 -19.40
N ARG A 197 1.25 -19.08 -19.88
CA ARG A 197 2.69 -19.34 -19.86
C ARG A 197 3.24 -19.50 -18.44
N MET A 198 2.73 -18.73 -17.48
CA MET A 198 3.12 -18.85 -16.07
C MET A 198 2.62 -20.14 -15.45
N GLU A 199 1.43 -20.60 -15.81
CA GLU A 199 0.87 -21.89 -15.40
C GLU A 199 1.73 -23.05 -15.92
N GLU A 200 2.01 -23.11 -17.22
CA GLU A 200 2.88 -24.10 -17.84
C GLU A 200 4.28 -24.16 -17.19
N CYS A 201 4.90 -22.99 -16.99
CA CYS A 201 6.20 -22.92 -16.31
C CYS A 201 6.12 -23.42 -14.85
N GLY A 202 5.04 -23.10 -14.16
CA GLY A 202 4.80 -23.54 -12.79
C GLY A 202 4.65 -25.05 -12.67
N GLU A 203 3.90 -25.67 -13.58
CA GLU A 203 3.75 -27.13 -13.65
C GLU A 203 5.11 -27.83 -13.85
N MET A 204 5.92 -27.36 -14.81
CA MET A 204 7.26 -27.92 -15.06
C MET A 204 8.18 -27.83 -13.83
N MET A 205 8.01 -26.80 -12.99
CA MET A 205 8.84 -26.56 -11.82
C MET A 205 8.25 -27.12 -10.51
N GLY A 206 7.04 -27.66 -10.54
CA GLY A 206 6.32 -28.11 -9.34
C GLY A 206 5.90 -26.96 -8.42
N ILE A 207 5.72 -25.75 -8.99
CA ILE A 207 5.33 -24.53 -8.26
C ILE A 207 4.00 -24.02 -8.85
N GLN A 208 2.90 -24.32 -8.20
CA GLN A 208 1.56 -24.05 -8.71
C GLN A 208 1.24 -22.56 -8.77
N LEU A 209 0.72 -22.08 -9.92
CA LEU A 209 0.08 -20.78 -10.01
C LEU A 209 -1.36 -20.88 -9.47
N LEU A 210 -1.62 -20.29 -8.29
CA LEU A 210 -2.96 -20.34 -7.68
C LEU A 210 -3.96 -19.45 -8.40
N ASP A 211 -3.56 -18.23 -8.72
CA ASP A 211 -4.42 -17.23 -9.35
C ASP A 211 -3.60 -16.12 -10.00
N HIS A 212 -4.25 -15.38 -10.89
CA HIS A 212 -3.78 -14.11 -11.40
C HIS A 212 -4.91 -13.07 -11.27
N ILE A 213 -4.70 -12.06 -10.44
CA ILE A 213 -5.69 -11.06 -10.09
C ILE A 213 -5.35 -9.75 -10.81
N ILE A 214 -6.31 -9.21 -11.55
CA ILE A 214 -6.19 -7.90 -12.20
C ILE A 214 -6.99 -6.89 -11.40
N VAL A 215 -6.33 -5.79 -11.02
CA VAL A 215 -6.91 -4.75 -10.16
C VAL A 215 -7.16 -3.49 -10.97
N GLY A 216 -8.37 -2.94 -10.87
CA GLY A 216 -8.76 -1.64 -11.43
C GLY A 216 -9.32 -0.70 -10.36
N ASP A 217 -9.74 0.49 -10.74
CA ASP A 217 -10.32 1.46 -9.81
C ASP A 217 -11.68 1.02 -9.26
N SER A 218 -12.46 0.31 -10.08
CA SER A 218 -13.83 -0.11 -9.77
C SER A 218 -13.93 -1.52 -9.19
N GLY A 219 -12.82 -2.25 -9.09
CA GLY A 219 -12.84 -3.63 -8.62
C GLY A 219 -11.66 -4.46 -9.13
N TYR A 220 -11.84 -5.77 -9.11
CA TYR A 220 -10.82 -6.72 -9.57
C TYR A 220 -11.46 -7.83 -10.41
N ILE A 221 -10.63 -8.53 -11.17
CA ILE A 221 -10.96 -9.81 -11.83
C ILE A 221 -9.93 -10.85 -11.40
N SER A 222 -10.41 -12.02 -10.96
CA SER A 222 -9.61 -13.24 -10.76
C SER A 222 -9.71 -14.09 -12.01
N LEU A 223 -8.59 -14.34 -12.66
CA LEU A 223 -8.58 -15.17 -13.86
C LEU A 223 -8.89 -16.64 -13.55
N ARG A 224 -8.67 -17.09 -12.31
CA ARG A 224 -9.08 -18.43 -11.86
C ARG A 224 -10.61 -18.51 -11.73
N GLU A 225 -11.26 -17.54 -11.10
CA GLU A 225 -12.70 -17.50 -10.90
C GLU A 225 -13.45 -17.36 -12.25
N GLU A 226 -12.85 -16.68 -13.22
CA GLU A 226 -13.38 -16.49 -14.59
C GLU A 226 -13.02 -17.64 -15.54
N ASN A 227 -12.43 -18.74 -15.04
CA ASN A 227 -12.08 -19.94 -15.81
C ASN A 227 -11.11 -19.72 -16.99
N PHE A 228 -10.18 -18.76 -16.87
CA PHE A 228 -9.11 -18.55 -17.86
C PHE A 228 -7.92 -19.51 -17.70
N PHE A 229 -7.87 -20.28 -16.63
CA PHE A 229 -6.89 -21.34 -16.43
C PHE A 229 -7.28 -22.60 -17.19
N ALA A 230 -6.31 -23.44 -17.55
CA ALA A 230 -6.60 -24.73 -18.14
C ALA A 230 -7.43 -25.57 -17.15
N SER A 231 -8.53 -26.16 -17.62
CA SER A 231 -9.30 -27.14 -16.84
C SER A 231 -8.40 -28.34 -16.59
N GLU A 232 -8.28 -28.78 -15.32
CA GLU A 232 -7.64 -30.04 -14.95
C GLU A 232 -8.30 -31.24 -15.62
#